data_9d861e719c2d2dbbd863e7f60819808a
#
_entry.id   9d861e719c2d2dbbd863e7f60819808a
#
_cell.length_a   1.000
_cell.length_b   1.000
_cell.length_c   1.000
_cell.angle_alpha   90.00
_cell.angle_beta   90.00
_cell.angle_gamma   90.00
#
_symmetry.space_group_name_H-M   'P 1'
#
loop_
_entity.id
_entity.type
_entity.pdbx_description
1 polymer ?
#
loop_
_entity_poly.entity_id
_entity_poly.type
_entity_poly.pdbx_seq_one_letter_code
_entity_poly.pdbx_strand_id
1 'polypeptide(L)'
;MKIALPNLSFPYITGISSALKTLEDTCDIEVFVWKAEKPLMDILDEIKPDLIFLYQHQANITLDLAAESLNFYYIAFSSSPLQLNKKPIAYITDREYVTNFINYQQNTLMVKPSANVAQIHNGQNSNTLQSDISVFNNDIQLGPEHLKILRWLTTQYNTKLFGPQKIAMPEYLGNTDIFERADAIKSSLISIDLGNFSCLDIAYLKVAPVVLNGVHELYKNFKSIKELEVILNNLIKDKERKEYCNSVYQDVIDSRTFYHRIAEIFQVIGDSERSQGSLNKLEELVSC
;
A
#
# COMPACT_ATOMS: atom_id res chain seq x y z
N MET A 1 -0.74 -3.85 24.42
CA MET A 1 -1.95 -3.61 23.60
C MET A 1 -2.13 -4.74 22.59
N LYS A 2 -3.32 -5.35 22.51
CA LYS A 2 -3.61 -6.45 21.57
C LYS A 2 -4.30 -5.92 20.33
N ILE A 3 -3.77 -6.23 19.16
CA ILE A 3 -4.29 -5.78 17.86
C ILE A 3 -4.66 -7.00 17.01
N ALA A 4 -5.90 -7.10 16.57
CA ALA A 4 -6.37 -8.20 15.75
C ALA A 4 -6.64 -7.78 14.30
N LEU A 5 -6.06 -8.50 13.32
CA LEU A 5 -6.23 -8.26 11.89
C LEU A 5 -6.71 -9.51 11.16
N PRO A 6 -7.54 -9.37 10.12
CA PRO A 6 -7.92 -10.50 9.27
C PRO A 6 -6.75 -10.95 8.38
N ASN A 7 -6.61 -12.26 8.18
CA ASN A 7 -5.63 -12.82 7.26
C ASN A 7 -6.14 -12.71 5.82
N LEU A 8 -5.74 -11.66 5.13
CA LEU A 8 -6.12 -11.40 3.73
C LEU A 8 -4.96 -10.83 2.93
N SER A 9 -4.96 -11.16 1.65
CA SER A 9 -3.99 -10.67 0.68
C SER A 9 -4.27 -9.24 0.17
N PHE A 10 -5.14 -8.49 0.83
CA PHE A 10 -5.42 -7.12 0.46
C PHE A 10 -4.24 -6.20 0.80
N PRO A 11 -3.72 -5.36 -0.13
CA PRO A 11 -2.48 -4.61 0.06
C PRO A 11 -2.41 -3.77 1.34
N TYR A 12 -3.50 -3.11 1.71
CA TYR A 12 -3.55 -2.34 2.96
C TYR A 12 -3.36 -3.20 4.20
N ILE A 13 -4.02 -4.37 4.25
CA ILE A 13 -3.91 -5.27 5.41
C ILE A 13 -2.51 -5.84 5.50
N THR A 14 -1.95 -6.26 4.38
CA THR A 14 -0.59 -6.80 4.32
C THR A 14 0.42 -5.76 4.78
N GLY A 15 0.31 -4.51 4.30
CA GLY A 15 1.21 -3.43 4.68
C GLY A 15 1.07 -3.02 6.15
N ILE A 16 -0.16 -2.86 6.65
CA ILE A 16 -0.42 -2.55 8.07
C ILE A 16 0.06 -3.70 8.96
N SER A 17 -0.27 -4.95 8.61
CA SER A 17 0.14 -6.13 9.39
C SER A 17 1.67 -6.25 9.48
N SER A 18 2.37 -6.04 8.35
CA SER A 18 3.83 -6.10 8.31
C SER A 18 4.46 -4.99 9.15
N ALA A 19 3.98 -3.77 9.05
CA ALA A 19 4.47 -2.65 9.83
C ALA A 19 4.18 -2.85 11.33
N LEU A 20 2.96 -3.27 11.72
CA LEU A 20 2.62 -3.56 13.12
C LEU A 20 3.51 -4.65 13.71
N LYS A 21 3.82 -5.71 12.96
CA LYS A 21 4.71 -6.77 13.44
C LYS A 21 6.12 -6.28 13.73
N THR A 22 6.64 -5.31 12.99
CA THR A 22 7.95 -4.70 13.31
C THR A 22 7.92 -3.80 14.55
N LEU A 23 6.71 -3.46 15.03
CA LEU A 23 6.49 -2.61 16.20
C LEU A 23 6.21 -3.41 17.48
N GLU A 24 6.07 -4.76 17.42
CA GLU A 24 5.72 -5.57 18.58
C GLU A 24 6.69 -5.32 19.75
N ASP A 25 7.99 -5.35 19.49
CA ASP A 25 9.01 -5.16 20.54
C ASP A 25 9.19 -3.69 20.97
N THR A 26 8.95 -2.73 20.05
CA THR A 26 9.24 -1.31 20.31
C THR A 26 8.05 -0.55 20.87
N CYS A 27 6.84 -1.00 20.62
CA CYS A 27 5.60 -0.32 21.01
C CYS A 27 4.77 -1.09 22.04
N ASP A 28 5.29 -2.18 22.60
CA ASP A 28 4.54 -3.05 23.54
C ASP A 28 3.14 -3.39 22.99
N ILE A 29 3.12 -3.95 21.78
CA ILE A 29 1.91 -4.43 21.11
C ILE A 29 2.03 -5.92 20.80
N GLU A 30 0.90 -6.60 20.72
CA GLU A 30 0.80 -8.00 20.34
C GLU A 30 -0.15 -8.11 19.15
N VAL A 31 0.33 -8.64 18.02
CA VAL A 31 -0.41 -8.66 16.76
C VAL A 31 -0.93 -10.05 16.45
N PHE A 32 -2.25 -10.19 16.42
CA PHE A 32 -2.97 -11.41 16.09
C PHE A 32 -3.55 -11.35 14.69
N VAL A 33 -3.25 -12.37 13.88
CA VAL A 33 -3.82 -12.51 12.54
C VAL A 33 -4.84 -13.66 12.57
N TRP A 34 -6.09 -13.36 12.24
CA TRP A 34 -7.18 -14.33 12.29
C TRP A 34 -7.76 -14.66 10.90
N LYS A 35 -8.38 -15.83 10.78
CA LYS A 35 -9.02 -16.26 9.52
C LYS A 35 -10.29 -15.46 9.28
N ALA A 36 -10.46 -14.90 8.10
CA ALA A 36 -11.57 -14.01 7.75
C ALA A 36 -12.96 -14.64 7.92
N GLU A 37 -13.06 -15.96 7.85
CA GLU A 37 -14.30 -16.72 8.00
C GLU A 37 -14.69 -16.95 9.48
N LYS A 38 -13.79 -16.66 10.44
CA LYS A 38 -14.05 -16.88 11.85
C LYS A 38 -15.12 -15.91 12.36
N PRO A 39 -16.12 -16.38 13.13
CA PRO A 39 -17.14 -15.49 13.71
C PRO A 39 -16.52 -14.42 14.61
N LEU A 40 -17.06 -13.20 14.55
CA LEU A 40 -16.56 -12.06 15.32
C LEU A 40 -16.52 -12.33 16.82
N MET A 41 -17.58 -12.95 17.39
CA MET A 41 -17.62 -13.24 18.82
C MET A 41 -16.52 -14.18 19.27
N ASP A 42 -16.20 -15.21 18.46
CA ASP A 42 -15.10 -16.13 18.78
C ASP A 42 -13.74 -15.40 18.82
N ILE A 43 -13.54 -14.42 17.93
CA ILE A 43 -12.33 -13.59 17.91
C ILE A 43 -12.25 -12.71 19.16
N LEU A 44 -13.35 -12.06 19.51
CA LEU A 44 -13.43 -11.18 20.68
C LEU A 44 -13.22 -11.96 21.98
N ASP A 45 -13.79 -13.17 22.09
CA ASP A 45 -13.66 -14.01 23.27
C ASP A 45 -12.26 -14.61 23.44
N GLU A 46 -11.64 -15.05 22.34
CA GLU A 46 -10.32 -15.70 22.39
C GLU A 46 -9.18 -14.68 22.52
N ILE A 47 -9.20 -13.60 21.73
CA ILE A 47 -8.08 -12.63 21.65
C ILE A 47 -8.27 -11.52 22.67
N LYS A 48 -9.52 -11.06 22.88
CA LYS A 48 -9.86 -9.85 23.66
C LYS A 48 -9.04 -8.66 23.21
N PRO A 49 -9.16 -8.26 21.92
CA PRO A 49 -8.34 -7.21 21.34
C PRO A 49 -8.72 -5.84 21.92
N ASP A 50 -7.72 -4.97 22.06
CA ASP A 50 -7.93 -3.55 22.32
C ASP A 50 -8.29 -2.79 21.03
N LEU A 51 -7.74 -3.25 19.88
CA LEU A 51 -8.03 -2.73 18.55
C LEU A 51 -8.26 -3.90 17.57
N ILE A 52 -9.35 -3.85 16.80
CA ILE A 52 -9.66 -4.86 15.79
C ILE A 52 -9.95 -4.23 14.42
N PHE A 53 -9.46 -4.88 13.37
CA PHE A 53 -9.76 -4.52 11.98
C PHE A 53 -10.87 -5.44 11.45
N LEU A 54 -11.94 -4.86 10.92
CA LEU A 54 -13.14 -5.57 10.50
C LEU A 54 -13.56 -5.20 9.09
N TYR A 55 -14.13 -6.17 8.37
CA TYR A 55 -14.86 -5.88 7.13
C TYR A 55 -16.25 -5.36 7.37
N GLN A 56 -16.79 -4.64 6.40
CA GLN A 56 -18.16 -4.12 6.43
C GLN A 56 -19.20 -5.19 6.79
N HIS A 57 -19.07 -6.40 6.25
CA HIS A 57 -20.02 -7.50 6.54
C HIS A 57 -19.92 -8.07 7.96
N GLN A 58 -18.78 -7.86 8.64
CA GLN A 58 -18.57 -8.26 10.05
C GLN A 58 -19.02 -7.16 11.01
N ALA A 59 -19.01 -5.90 10.57
CA ALA A 59 -19.47 -4.75 11.32
C ALA A 59 -21.00 -4.65 11.21
N ASN A 60 -21.72 -5.40 12.02
CA ASN A 60 -23.18 -5.51 12.05
C ASN A 60 -23.69 -5.33 13.49
N ILE A 61 -24.98 -5.61 13.73
CA ILE A 61 -25.62 -5.46 15.04
C ILE A 61 -24.92 -6.28 16.15
N THR A 62 -24.27 -7.39 15.82
CA THR A 62 -23.47 -8.18 16.76
C THR A 62 -22.32 -7.37 17.33
N LEU A 63 -21.73 -6.48 16.53
CA LEU A 63 -20.69 -5.56 16.97
C LEU A 63 -21.22 -4.55 17.99
N ASP A 64 -22.42 -3.99 17.78
CA ASP A 64 -23.04 -3.07 18.73
C ASP A 64 -23.32 -3.76 20.08
N LEU A 65 -23.85 -4.99 20.04
CA LEU A 65 -24.09 -5.78 21.24
C LEU A 65 -22.80 -6.15 21.98
N ALA A 66 -21.76 -6.56 21.25
CA ALA A 66 -20.45 -6.85 21.84
C ALA A 66 -19.81 -5.59 22.45
N ALA A 67 -20.01 -4.45 21.82
CA ALA A 67 -19.47 -3.17 22.28
C ALA A 67 -20.12 -2.64 23.57
N GLU A 68 -21.30 -3.09 23.94
CA GLU A 68 -21.95 -2.78 25.23
C GLU A 68 -21.24 -3.49 26.40
N SER A 69 -20.63 -4.65 26.15
CA SER A 69 -19.98 -5.47 27.17
C SER A 69 -18.45 -5.45 27.13
N LEU A 70 -17.86 -5.10 25.98
CA LEU A 70 -16.42 -5.13 25.75
C LEU A 70 -15.90 -3.76 25.33
N ASN A 71 -14.79 -3.34 25.93
CA ASN A 71 -14.14 -2.08 25.58
C ASN A 71 -13.02 -2.33 24.57
N PHE A 72 -13.27 -2.02 23.30
CA PHE A 72 -12.29 -2.09 22.21
C PHE A 72 -12.53 -1.01 21.17
N TYR A 73 -11.50 -0.68 20.42
CA TYR A 73 -11.57 0.16 19.22
C TYR A 73 -11.69 -0.71 17.98
N TYR A 74 -12.31 -0.19 16.90
CA TYR A 74 -12.26 -0.89 15.63
C TYR A 74 -12.06 0.02 14.42
N ILE A 75 -11.47 -0.56 13.37
CA ILE A 75 -11.24 0.04 12.07
C ILE A 75 -12.05 -0.76 11.06
N ALA A 76 -12.78 -0.09 10.18
CA ALA A 76 -13.65 -0.74 9.22
C ALA A 76 -13.11 -0.65 7.79
N PHE A 77 -13.01 -1.81 7.11
CA PHE A 77 -12.89 -1.88 5.66
C PHE A 77 -14.28 -1.78 5.06
N SER A 78 -14.61 -0.65 4.44
CA SER A 78 -15.96 -0.38 3.98
C SER A 78 -15.99 0.53 2.77
N SER A 79 -16.92 0.29 1.86
CA SER A 79 -17.21 1.14 0.69
C SER A 79 -18.15 2.32 1.02
N SER A 80 -18.72 2.34 2.23
CA SER A 80 -19.63 3.39 2.70
C SER A 80 -19.63 3.49 4.21
N PRO A 81 -20.05 4.65 4.80
CA PRO A 81 -20.17 4.80 6.24
C PRO A 81 -21.12 3.75 6.87
N LEU A 82 -20.70 3.18 7.97
CA LEU A 82 -21.50 2.18 8.72
C LEU A 82 -22.59 2.86 9.54
N GLN A 83 -23.77 2.25 9.56
CA GLN A 83 -24.95 2.69 10.31
C GLN A 83 -25.06 1.91 11.65
N LEU A 84 -24.03 2.03 12.49
CA LEU A 84 -23.95 1.38 13.80
C LEU A 84 -23.85 2.42 14.92
N ASN A 85 -24.26 2.06 16.13
CA ASN A 85 -24.14 2.92 17.32
C ASN A 85 -22.67 3.12 17.67
N LYS A 86 -21.89 2.04 17.78
CA LYS A 86 -20.45 2.11 17.93
C LYS A 86 -19.84 2.48 16.58
N LYS A 87 -19.20 3.63 16.50
CA LYS A 87 -18.54 4.09 15.29
C LYS A 87 -17.10 3.60 15.19
N PRO A 88 -16.59 3.28 13.98
CA PRO A 88 -15.17 3.00 13.80
C PRO A 88 -14.34 4.25 14.08
N ILE A 89 -13.12 4.05 14.57
CA ILE A 89 -12.14 5.13 14.75
C ILE A 89 -11.52 5.55 13.42
N ALA A 90 -11.48 4.62 12.45
CA ALA A 90 -10.96 4.87 11.11
C ALA A 90 -11.68 4.00 10.07
N TYR A 91 -11.69 4.46 8.82
CA TYR A 91 -12.09 3.67 7.66
C TYR A 91 -10.89 3.41 6.75
N ILE A 92 -10.86 2.22 6.16
CA ILE A 92 -10.03 1.88 5.01
C ILE A 92 -10.98 1.63 3.85
N THR A 93 -10.81 2.35 2.76
CA THR A 93 -11.68 2.20 1.58
C THR A 93 -10.87 2.31 0.30
N ASP A 94 -11.35 1.65 -0.75
CA ASP A 94 -10.82 1.83 -2.09
C ASP A 94 -11.13 3.24 -2.59
N ARG A 95 -10.25 3.74 -3.44
CA ARG A 95 -10.29 5.10 -3.95
C ARG A 95 -11.62 5.46 -4.62
N GLU A 96 -12.22 4.52 -5.34
CA GLU A 96 -13.49 4.71 -6.04
C GLU A 96 -14.66 5.01 -5.08
N TYR A 97 -14.55 4.59 -3.81
CA TYR A 97 -15.57 4.79 -2.79
C TYR A 97 -15.32 5.98 -1.86
N VAL A 98 -14.20 6.68 -1.98
CA VAL A 98 -13.87 7.84 -1.10
C VAL A 98 -14.97 8.90 -1.14
N THR A 99 -15.61 9.11 -2.29
CA THR A 99 -16.71 10.07 -2.45
C THR A 99 -17.92 9.75 -1.58
N ASN A 100 -18.14 8.48 -1.21
CA ASN A 100 -19.24 8.08 -0.33
C ASN A 100 -19.10 8.63 1.09
N PHE A 101 -17.89 9.08 1.46
CA PHE A 101 -17.58 9.61 2.79
C PHE A 101 -17.51 11.15 2.83
N ILE A 102 -17.65 11.85 1.71
CA ILE A 102 -17.48 13.34 1.63
C ILE A 102 -18.42 14.07 2.59
N ASN A 103 -19.65 13.57 2.77
CA ASN A 103 -20.66 14.15 3.64
C ASN A 103 -20.70 13.51 5.04
N TYR A 104 -19.75 12.62 5.33
CA TYR A 104 -19.69 11.95 6.61
C TYR A 104 -19.01 12.84 7.64
N GLN A 105 -19.81 13.57 8.42
CA GLN A 105 -19.38 14.64 9.34
C GLN A 105 -18.70 14.16 10.62
N GLN A 106 -18.22 12.94 10.71
CA GLN A 106 -17.55 12.47 11.91
C GLN A 106 -16.03 12.61 11.76
N ASN A 107 -15.36 12.93 12.85
CA ASN A 107 -13.88 12.97 12.99
C ASN A 107 -13.26 11.56 12.83
N THR A 108 -13.59 10.88 11.76
CA THR A 108 -13.13 9.53 11.51
C THR A 108 -11.98 9.57 10.51
N LEU A 109 -10.85 9.01 10.90
CA LEU A 109 -9.66 8.93 10.06
C LEU A 109 -9.93 8.08 8.81
N MET A 110 -9.53 8.59 7.65
CA MET A 110 -9.46 7.81 6.40
C MET A 110 -8.02 7.36 6.18
N VAL A 111 -7.78 6.06 6.27
CA VAL A 111 -6.45 5.49 6.03
C VAL A 111 -6.13 5.55 4.54
N LYS A 112 -5.10 6.31 4.20
CA LYS A 112 -4.67 6.55 2.81
C LYS A 112 -3.75 5.44 2.31
N PRO A 113 -3.64 5.22 0.98
CA PRO A 113 -2.61 4.38 0.38
C PRO A 113 -1.22 4.76 0.88
N SER A 114 -0.36 3.77 1.10
CA SER A 114 0.95 3.99 1.73
C SER A 114 1.98 2.97 1.25
N ALA A 115 3.26 3.34 1.29
CA ALA A 115 4.35 2.44 0.95
C ALA A 115 4.53 1.35 2.03
N ASN A 116 4.80 0.12 1.57
CA ASN A 116 5.01 -1.04 2.43
C ASN A 116 6.49 -1.18 2.83
N VAL A 117 7.03 -0.15 3.48
CA VAL A 117 8.44 -0.05 3.86
C VAL A 117 8.92 -1.28 4.62
N ALA A 118 8.12 -1.81 5.55
CA ALA A 118 8.47 -2.98 6.36
C ALA A 118 8.88 -4.21 5.55
N GLN A 119 8.38 -4.35 4.33
CA GLN A 119 8.71 -5.50 3.47
C GLN A 119 9.70 -5.18 2.35
N ILE A 120 9.71 -3.94 1.85
CA ILE A 120 10.46 -3.61 0.63
C ILE A 120 11.80 -2.90 0.89
N HIS A 121 12.09 -2.44 2.11
CA HIS A 121 13.30 -1.65 2.40
C HIS A 121 14.62 -2.40 2.06
N ASN A 122 14.61 -3.73 2.10
CA ASN A 122 15.75 -4.59 1.78
C ASN A 122 15.90 -4.93 0.28
N GLY A 123 15.12 -4.32 -0.60
CA GLY A 123 15.23 -4.55 -2.04
C GLY A 123 16.67 -4.33 -2.55
N GLN A 124 17.19 -5.26 -3.33
CA GLN A 124 18.56 -5.28 -3.82
C GLN A 124 18.62 -5.24 -5.36
N ASN A 125 19.73 -4.74 -5.87
CA ASN A 125 20.00 -4.84 -7.30
C ASN A 125 20.33 -6.28 -7.69
N SER A 126 19.65 -6.79 -8.72
CA SER A 126 19.87 -8.11 -9.27
C SER A 126 20.28 -8.04 -10.74
N ASN A 127 21.43 -8.60 -11.09
CA ASN A 127 21.90 -8.60 -12.47
C ASN A 127 20.94 -9.31 -13.43
N THR A 128 20.22 -10.34 -12.95
CA THR A 128 19.23 -11.06 -13.75
C THR A 128 17.96 -10.27 -14.00
N LEU A 129 17.66 -9.30 -13.13
CA LEU A 129 16.49 -8.42 -13.22
C LEU A 129 16.83 -7.04 -13.78
N GLN A 130 18.11 -6.76 -14.11
CA GLN A 130 18.52 -5.47 -14.64
C GLN A 130 17.79 -5.11 -15.94
N SER A 131 17.20 -3.92 -15.98
CA SER A 131 16.44 -3.39 -17.10
C SER A 131 16.43 -1.85 -17.12
N ASP A 132 16.11 -1.26 -18.27
CA ASP A 132 15.82 0.17 -18.31
C ASP A 132 14.47 0.45 -17.66
N ILE A 133 13.50 -0.43 -17.93
CA ILE A 133 12.13 -0.28 -17.47
C ILE A 133 11.61 -1.60 -16.90
N SER A 134 11.09 -1.56 -15.68
CA SER A 134 10.23 -2.62 -15.15
C SER A 134 8.75 -2.20 -15.21
N VAL A 135 7.86 -3.10 -15.57
CA VAL A 135 6.42 -2.84 -15.66
C VAL A 135 5.66 -3.83 -14.79
N PHE A 136 4.80 -3.29 -13.93
CA PHE A 136 3.93 -4.08 -13.05
C PHE A 136 2.47 -3.93 -13.45
N ASN A 137 1.78 -5.06 -13.64
CA ASN A 137 0.36 -5.13 -13.99
C ASN A 137 -0.47 -5.73 -12.85
N ASN A 138 -0.11 -5.41 -11.61
CA ASN A 138 -0.83 -5.89 -10.45
C ASN A 138 -2.27 -5.38 -10.45
N ASP A 139 -3.21 -6.27 -10.11
CA ASP A 139 -4.62 -5.95 -9.84
C ASP A 139 -5.42 -5.31 -10.99
N ILE A 140 -4.91 -5.34 -12.22
CA ILE A 140 -5.66 -4.90 -13.40
C ILE A 140 -5.82 -6.01 -14.44
N GLN A 141 -6.96 -6.00 -15.11
CA GLN A 141 -7.15 -6.80 -16.31
C GLN A 141 -6.57 -6.07 -17.52
N LEU A 142 -5.56 -6.67 -18.15
CA LEU A 142 -4.92 -6.08 -19.33
C LEU A 142 -5.84 -6.13 -20.56
N GLY A 143 -6.26 -4.95 -21.01
CA GLY A 143 -6.99 -4.78 -22.25
C GLY A 143 -6.07 -4.53 -23.46
N PRO A 144 -6.65 -4.40 -24.67
CA PRO A 144 -5.90 -4.18 -25.92
C PRO A 144 -4.95 -2.95 -25.87
N GLU A 145 -5.36 -1.87 -25.21
CA GLU A 145 -4.54 -0.66 -25.10
C GLU A 145 -3.32 -0.88 -24.20
N HIS A 146 -3.48 -1.60 -23.10
CA HIS A 146 -2.35 -1.99 -22.26
C HIS A 146 -1.34 -2.83 -23.05
N LEU A 147 -1.82 -3.81 -23.83
CA LEU A 147 -0.96 -4.65 -24.65
C LEU A 147 -0.22 -3.86 -25.75
N LYS A 148 -0.83 -2.80 -26.32
CA LYS A 148 -0.14 -1.89 -27.24
C LYS A 148 1.00 -1.14 -26.55
N ILE A 149 0.75 -0.62 -25.34
CA ILE A 149 1.78 0.06 -24.53
C ILE A 149 2.93 -0.89 -24.25
N LEU A 150 2.64 -2.12 -23.77
CA LEU A 150 3.65 -3.11 -23.46
C LEU A 150 4.50 -3.51 -24.68
N ARG A 151 3.89 -3.76 -25.81
CA ARG A 151 4.60 -4.05 -27.08
C ARG A 151 5.51 -2.90 -27.51
N TRP A 152 5.01 -1.67 -27.40
CA TRP A 152 5.82 -0.49 -27.72
C TRP A 152 7.02 -0.38 -26.77
N LEU A 153 6.83 -0.54 -25.46
CA LEU A 153 7.91 -0.50 -24.48
C LEU A 153 8.99 -1.55 -24.76
N THR A 154 8.61 -2.82 -24.97
CA THR A 154 9.55 -3.92 -25.21
C THR A 154 10.28 -3.79 -26.55
N THR A 155 9.74 -3.02 -27.50
CA THR A 155 10.38 -2.73 -28.78
C THR A 155 11.43 -1.58 -28.67
N GLN A 156 11.19 -0.62 -27.78
CA GLN A 156 12.02 0.59 -27.67
C GLN A 156 13.08 0.51 -26.56
N TYR A 157 12.84 -0.26 -25.50
CA TYR A 157 13.64 -0.28 -24.29
C TYR A 157 13.93 -1.71 -23.83
N ASN A 158 15.03 -1.91 -23.09
CA ASN A 158 15.23 -3.14 -22.32
C ASN A 158 14.21 -3.19 -21.18
N THR A 159 13.08 -3.85 -21.44
CA THR A 159 11.91 -3.85 -20.55
C THR A 159 11.69 -5.24 -19.95
N LYS A 160 11.30 -5.31 -18.69
CA LYS A 160 10.85 -6.53 -18.00
C LYS A 160 9.42 -6.35 -17.50
N LEU A 161 8.59 -7.38 -17.69
CA LEU A 161 7.17 -7.37 -17.40
C LEU A 161 6.86 -8.34 -16.27
N PHE A 162 6.10 -7.88 -15.27
CA PHE A 162 5.73 -8.63 -14.08
C PHE A 162 4.24 -8.52 -13.79
N GLY A 163 3.66 -9.57 -13.23
CA GLY A 163 2.29 -9.56 -12.73
C GLY A 163 1.58 -10.90 -12.86
N PRO A 164 0.36 -11.03 -12.29
CA PRO A 164 -0.37 -12.30 -12.22
C PRO A 164 -0.95 -12.73 -13.57
N GLN A 165 -1.24 -11.78 -14.47
CA GLN A 165 -1.80 -12.11 -15.79
C GLN A 165 -0.68 -12.47 -16.77
N LYS A 166 -0.68 -13.73 -17.25
CA LYS A 166 0.28 -14.21 -18.24
C LYS A 166 0.19 -13.42 -19.55
N ILE A 167 1.34 -12.92 -20.01
CA ILE A 167 1.50 -12.16 -21.25
C ILE A 167 2.35 -12.98 -22.22
N ALA A 168 1.91 -13.10 -23.48
CA ALA A 168 2.66 -13.80 -24.51
C ALA A 168 3.77 -12.91 -25.11
N MET A 169 4.73 -12.53 -24.30
CA MET A 169 5.91 -11.73 -24.66
C MET A 169 7.15 -12.34 -23.99
N PRO A 170 8.32 -12.39 -24.68
CA PRO A 170 9.55 -12.93 -24.10
C PRO A 170 10.02 -12.22 -22.82
N GLU A 171 9.70 -10.94 -22.67
CA GLU A 171 10.08 -10.08 -21.56
C GLU A 171 9.25 -10.34 -20.30
N TYR A 172 8.19 -11.14 -20.39
CA TYR A 172 7.33 -11.47 -19.26
C TYR A 172 7.99 -12.53 -18.36
N LEU A 173 8.27 -12.13 -17.12
CA LEU A 173 8.95 -12.97 -16.13
C LEU A 173 8.00 -13.64 -15.12
N GLY A 174 6.72 -13.32 -15.16
CA GLY A 174 5.72 -13.93 -14.28
C GLY A 174 5.27 -13.04 -13.15
N ASN A 175 4.54 -13.65 -12.22
CA ASN A 175 4.16 -13.00 -10.98
C ASN A 175 5.34 -12.99 -10.01
N THR A 176 5.49 -11.90 -9.28
CA THR A 176 6.53 -11.75 -8.24
C THR A 176 5.87 -11.67 -6.87
N ASP A 177 6.52 -12.24 -5.86
CA ASP A 177 6.22 -11.88 -4.49
C ASP A 177 6.70 -10.44 -4.20
N ILE A 178 6.47 -9.96 -2.98
CA ILE A 178 6.80 -8.57 -2.63
C ILE A 178 8.30 -8.31 -2.58
N PHE A 179 9.12 -9.31 -2.23
CA PHE A 179 10.58 -9.19 -2.14
C PHE A 179 11.19 -9.21 -3.55
N GLU A 180 10.80 -10.17 -4.39
CA GLU A 180 11.20 -10.22 -5.80
C GLU A 180 10.78 -8.94 -6.55
N ARG A 181 9.62 -8.38 -6.20
CA ARG A 181 9.16 -7.09 -6.75
C ARG A 181 10.09 -5.96 -6.34
N ALA A 182 10.49 -5.89 -5.07
CA ALA A 182 11.42 -4.87 -4.60
C ALA A 182 12.76 -4.95 -5.34
N ASP A 183 13.28 -6.15 -5.55
CA ASP A 183 14.51 -6.39 -6.31
C ASP A 183 14.36 -6.00 -7.79
N ALA A 184 13.23 -6.34 -8.41
CA ALA A 184 12.94 -5.96 -9.79
C ALA A 184 12.83 -4.44 -9.97
N ILE A 185 12.20 -3.74 -9.03
CA ILE A 185 12.14 -2.27 -9.01
C ILE A 185 13.55 -1.71 -8.89
N LYS A 186 14.32 -2.12 -7.88
CA LYS A 186 15.71 -1.64 -7.65
C LYS A 186 16.63 -1.87 -8.83
N SER A 187 16.40 -2.94 -9.59
CA SER A 187 17.22 -3.31 -10.76
C SER A 187 16.83 -2.57 -12.04
N SER A 188 15.91 -1.62 -11.97
CA SER A 188 15.48 -0.81 -13.12
C SER A 188 15.76 0.69 -12.93
N LEU A 189 15.84 1.44 -14.03
CA LEU A 189 15.97 2.90 -13.99
C LEU A 189 14.61 3.57 -13.75
N ILE A 190 13.57 3.00 -14.35
CA ILE A 190 12.19 3.50 -14.31
C ILE A 190 11.27 2.32 -14.05
N SER A 191 10.27 2.50 -13.20
CA SER A 191 9.21 1.50 -12.99
C SER A 191 7.85 2.06 -13.37
N ILE A 192 7.13 1.30 -14.21
CA ILE A 192 5.78 1.66 -14.65
C ILE A 192 4.77 0.83 -13.89
N ASP A 193 3.84 1.50 -13.22
CA ASP A 193 2.71 0.88 -12.54
C ASP A 193 1.43 1.10 -13.35
N LEU A 194 0.87 0.02 -13.87
CA LEU A 194 -0.38 0.06 -14.64
C LEU A 194 -1.62 0.07 -13.75
N GLY A 195 -1.49 -0.35 -12.47
CA GLY A 195 -2.61 -0.49 -11.52
C GLY A 195 -2.71 0.59 -10.44
N ASN A 196 -1.77 1.54 -10.38
CA ASN A 196 -1.68 2.62 -9.37
C ASN A 196 -1.46 2.18 -7.90
N PHE A 197 -1.08 0.94 -7.63
CA PHE A 197 -0.88 0.41 -6.28
C PHE A 197 0.59 0.38 -5.85
N SER A 198 1.51 0.21 -6.78
CA SER A 198 2.95 0.06 -6.49
C SER A 198 3.74 1.37 -6.57
N CYS A 199 3.12 2.47 -6.99
CA CYS A 199 3.83 3.72 -7.23
C CYS A 199 4.53 4.28 -5.97
N LEU A 200 3.96 4.09 -4.78
CA LEU A 200 4.55 4.50 -3.51
C LEU A 200 5.75 3.63 -3.13
N ASP A 201 5.66 2.32 -3.38
CA ASP A 201 6.77 1.38 -3.17
C ASP A 201 7.92 1.68 -4.13
N ILE A 202 7.63 1.97 -5.40
CA ILE A 202 8.60 2.37 -6.40
C ILE A 202 9.32 3.66 -5.95
N ALA A 203 8.57 4.67 -5.51
CA ALA A 203 9.13 5.93 -5.03
C ALA A 203 10.01 5.74 -3.79
N TYR A 204 9.59 4.91 -2.83
CA TYR A 204 10.39 4.57 -1.65
C TYR A 204 11.74 3.92 -2.02
N LEU A 205 11.76 3.07 -3.03
CA LEU A 205 12.97 2.42 -3.50
C LEU A 205 13.90 3.35 -4.34
N LYS A 206 13.59 4.63 -4.44
CA LYS A 206 14.34 5.65 -5.20
C LYS A 206 14.44 5.33 -6.70
N VAL A 207 13.43 4.68 -7.24
CA VAL A 207 13.27 4.45 -8.68
C VAL A 207 12.20 5.39 -9.22
N ALA A 208 12.29 5.80 -10.47
CA ALA A 208 11.35 6.75 -11.06
C ALA A 208 9.98 6.11 -11.30
N PRO A 209 8.93 6.43 -10.53
CA PRO A 209 7.60 5.91 -10.75
C PRO A 209 6.91 6.62 -11.92
N VAL A 210 6.34 5.85 -12.85
CA VAL A 210 5.49 6.34 -13.94
C VAL A 210 4.18 5.56 -13.90
N VAL A 211 3.05 6.25 -13.95
CA VAL A 211 1.75 5.66 -13.66
C VAL A 211 0.78 5.87 -14.82
N LEU A 212 0.06 4.82 -15.21
CA LEU A 212 -1.01 4.93 -16.18
C LEU A 212 -2.27 5.51 -15.52
N ASN A 213 -2.83 6.58 -16.09
CA ASN A 213 -4.04 7.24 -15.58
C ASN A 213 -3.97 7.60 -14.09
N GLY A 214 -2.77 7.85 -13.57
CA GLY A 214 -2.57 8.22 -12.17
C GLY A 214 -3.24 9.57 -11.85
N VAL A 215 -3.57 9.75 -10.59
CA VAL A 215 -4.27 10.95 -10.09
C VAL A 215 -3.43 11.72 -9.08
N HIS A 216 -2.25 11.24 -8.78
CA HIS A 216 -1.36 11.94 -7.85
C HIS A 216 -0.48 12.93 -8.60
N GLU A 217 -0.54 14.21 -8.22
CA GLU A 217 0.14 15.31 -8.92
C GLU A 217 1.68 15.17 -8.97
N LEU A 218 2.27 14.53 -7.95
CA LEU A 218 3.73 14.34 -7.87
C LEU A 218 4.25 13.26 -8.82
N TYR A 219 3.43 12.29 -9.22
CA TYR A 219 3.89 11.21 -10.09
C TYR A 219 3.73 11.56 -11.56
N LYS A 220 4.69 11.13 -12.37
CA LYS A 220 4.60 11.25 -13.83
C LYS A 220 3.49 10.33 -14.32
N ASN A 221 2.42 10.94 -14.84
CA ASN A 221 1.22 10.27 -15.32
C ASN A 221 1.14 10.32 -16.83
N PHE A 222 0.64 9.24 -17.44
CA PHE A 222 0.38 9.20 -18.88
C PHE A 222 -0.98 8.55 -19.18
N LYS A 223 -1.56 8.92 -20.32
CA LYS A 223 -2.81 8.37 -20.87
C LYS A 223 -2.62 7.80 -22.27
N SER A 224 -1.46 8.03 -22.86
CA SER A 224 -1.14 7.61 -24.23
C SER A 224 0.33 7.28 -24.38
N ILE A 225 0.67 6.50 -25.42
CA ILE A 225 2.08 6.19 -25.77
C ILE A 225 2.87 7.46 -26.04
N LYS A 226 2.27 8.49 -26.68
CA LYS A 226 2.96 9.76 -26.94
C LYS A 226 3.36 10.49 -25.67
N GLU A 227 2.46 10.54 -24.69
CA GLU A 227 2.78 11.14 -23.39
C GLU A 227 3.85 10.33 -22.66
N LEU A 228 3.74 8.99 -22.67
CA LEU A 228 4.74 8.11 -22.10
C LEU A 228 6.11 8.31 -22.72
N GLU A 229 6.20 8.40 -24.04
CA GLU A 229 7.44 8.67 -24.78
C GLU A 229 8.11 9.98 -24.32
N VAL A 230 7.36 11.05 -24.19
CA VAL A 230 7.88 12.34 -23.68
C VAL A 230 8.42 12.20 -22.26
N ILE A 231 7.69 11.51 -21.38
CA ILE A 231 8.11 11.26 -20.00
C ILE A 231 9.41 10.44 -19.96
N LEU A 232 9.48 9.34 -20.72
CA LEU A 232 10.64 8.45 -20.73
C LEU A 232 11.88 9.16 -21.32
N ASN A 233 11.74 9.94 -22.40
CA ASN A 233 12.83 10.71 -22.98
C ASN A 233 13.45 11.72 -21.99
N ASN A 234 12.67 12.23 -21.04
CA ASN A 234 13.16 13.09 -19.97
C ASN A 234 13.81 12.28 -18.85
N LEU A 235 13.18 11.17 -18.43
CA LEU A 235 13.65 10.36 -17.30
C LEU A 235 14.85 9.47 -17.63
N ILE A 236 15.13 9.17 -18.89
CA ILE A 236 16.36 8.48 -19.30
C ILE A 236 17.60 9.33 -18.99
N LYS A 237 17.47 10.66 -18.98
CA LYS A 237 18.55 11.58 -18.58
C LYS A 237 18.79 11.47 -17.07
N ASP A 238 20.01 11.15 -16.69
CA ASP A 238 20.38 10.79 -15.32
C ASP A 238 20.07 11.90 -14.29
N LYS A 239 20.36 13.17 -14.64
CA LYS A 239 20.11 14.30 -13.74
C LYS A 239 18.62 14.47 -13.42
N GLU A 240 17.79 14.56 -14.46
CA GLU A 240 16.34 14.78 -14.32
C GLU A 240 15.67 13.62 -13.57
N ARG A 241 16.12 12.37 -13.85
CA ARG A 241 15.63 11.19 -13.14
C ARG A 241 15.99 11.24 -11.66
N LYS A 242 17.24 11.54 -11.29
CA LYS A 242 17.69 11.61 -9.90
C LYS A 242 16.94 12.67 -9.10
N GLU A 243 16.76 13.87 -9.68
CA GLU A 243 16.00 14.95 -9.06
C GLU A 243 14.54 14.51 -8.80
N TYR A 244 13.92 13.89 -9.80
CA TYR A 244 12.56 13.36 -9.66
C TYR A 244 12.47 12.25 -8.62
N CYS A 245 13.35 11.24 -8.66
CA CYS A 245 13.38 10.16 -7.68
C CYS A 245 13.54 10.69 -6.24
N ASN A 246 14.43 11.66 -6.02
CA ASN A 246 14.61 12.26 -4.70
C ASN A 246 13.36 12.99 -4.22
N SER A 247 12.69 13.73 -5.09
CA SER A 247 11.46 14.45 -4.76
C SER A 247 10.32 13.51 -4.34
N VAL A 248 10.08 12.45 -5.13
CA VAL A 248 9.02 11.48 -4.82
C VAL A 248 9.36 10.60 -3.61
N TYR A 249 10.63 10.25 -3.42
CA TYR A 249 11.11 9.55 -2.23
C TYR A 249 10.85 10.36 -0.96
N GLN A 250 11.21 11.65 -1.00
CA GLN A 250 11.00 12.54 0.15
C GLN A 250 9.52 12.63 0.53
N ASP A 251 8.61 12.80 -0.43
CA ASP A 251 7.17 12.80 -0.21
C ASP A 251 6.67 11.52 0.48
N VAL A 252 7.25 10.36 0.09
CA VAL A 252 6.88 9.08 0.71
C VAL A 252 7.36 8.98 2.15
N ILE A 253 8.64 9.28 2.42
CA ILE A 253 9.18 9.16 3.78
C ILE A 253 8.63 10.20 4.74
N ASP A 254 8.17 11.35 4.25
CA ASP A 254 7.61 12.40 5.09
C ASP A 254 6.17 12.11 5.53
N SER A 255 5.39 11.35 4.74
CA SER A 255 3.96 11.24 5.05
C SER A 255 3.20 10.04 4.49
N ARG A 256 3.83 9.13 3.70
CA ARG A 256 3.11 8.12 2.91
C ARG A 256 3.56 6.68 3.14
N THR A 257 3.95 6.34 4.36
CA THR A 257 4.26 4.95 4.74
C THR A 257 3.17 4.37 5.63
N PHE A 258 3.10 3.05 5.76
CA PHE A 258 2.18 2.44 6.71
C PHE A 258 2.53 2.78 8.18
N TYR A 259 3.77 3.13 8.48
CA TYR A 259 4.14 3.63 9.82
C TYR A 259 3.43 4.94 10.15
N HIS A 260 3.27 5.86 9.18
CA HIS A 260 2.46 7.08 9.36
C HIS A 260 0.99 6.74 9.61
N ARG A 261 0.43 5.77 8.87
CA ARG A 261 -0.97 5.35 9.08
C ARG A 261 -1.21 4.77 10.45
N ILE A 262 -0.25 3.96 10.94
CA ILE A 262 -0.29 3.40 12.30
C ILE A 262 -0.16 4.51 13.34
N ALA A 263 0.75 5.45 13.15
CA ALA A 263 0.89 6.61 14.03
C ALA A 263 -0.40 7.44 14.11
N GLU A 264 -1.05 7.71 12.96
CA GLU A 264 -2.35 8.39 12.91
C GLU A 264 -3.45 7.61 13.67
N ILE A 265 -3.49 6.28 13.54
CA ILE A 265 -4.42 5.43 14.27
C ILE A 265 -4.18 5.52 15.78
N PHE A 266 -2.93 5.42 16.23
CA PHE A 266 -2.60 5.56 17.65
C PHE A 266 -2.94 6.95 18.20
N GLN A 267 -2.75 8.02 17.42
CA GLN A 267 -3.17 9.37 17.81
C GLN A 267 -4.69 9.47 18.02
N VAL A 268 -5.49 8.85 17.15
CA VAL A 268 -6.96 8.89 17.26
C VAL A 268 -7.44 8.21 18.56
N ILE A 269 -6.76 7.17 19.01
CA ILE A 269 -7.09 6.50 20.29
C ILE A 269 -6.42 7.15 21.52
N GLY A 270 -5.68 8.25 21.31
CA GLY A 270 -5.03 9.00 22.39
C GLY A 270 -3.69 8.42 22.85
N ASP A 271 -3.10 7.48 22.09
CA ASP A 271 -1.83 6.81 22.42
C ASP A 271 -0.66 7.50 21.72
N SER A 272 -0.20 8.59 22.27
CA SER A 272 0.89 9.38 21.70
C SER A 272 2.25 8.69 21.78
N GLU A 273 2.46 7.81 22.77
CA GLU A 273 3.71 7.07 22.93
C GLU A 273 3.89 6.07 21.79
N ARG A 274 2.87 5.24 21.50
CA ARG A 274 2.92 4.30 20.38
C ARG A 274 2.90 5.00 19.03
N SER A 275 2.21 6.13 18.93
CA SER A 275 2.28 6.99 17.73
C SER A 275 3.72 7.41 17.42
N GLN A 276 4.43 7.95 18.42
CA GLN A 276 5.84 8.34 18.24
C GLN A 276 6.74 7.14 18.00
N GLY A 277 6.52 6.03 18.69
CA GLY A 277 7.26 4.77 18.48
C GLY A 277 7.18 4.27 17.04
N SER A 278 6.01 4.41 16.40
CA SER A 278 5.83 4.07 14.98
C SER A 278 6.69 4.94 14.06
N LEU A 279 6.75 6.25 14.31
CA LEU A 279 7.57 7.17 13.51
C LEU A 279 9.07 6.95 13.73
N ASN A 280 9.49 6.72 14.98
CA ASN A 280 10.89 6.40 15.31
C ASN A 280 11.35 5.13 14.58
N LYS A 281 10.49 4.10 14.47
CA LYS A 281 10.80 2.89 13.71
C LYS A 281 11.00 3.15 12.23
N LEU A 282 10.21 4.04 11.63
CA LEU A 282 10.42 4.47 10.25
C LEU A 282 11.78 5.17 10.10
N GLU A 283 12.12 6.09 11.01
CA GLU A 283 13.42 6.80 10.98
C GLU A 283 14.60 5.83 11.08
N GLU A 284 14.51 4.81 11.95
CA GLU A 284 15.50 3.75 12.05
C GLU A 284 15.71 3.04 10.70
N LEU A 285 14.61 2.61 10.04
CA LEU A 285 14.68 1.89 8.76
C LEU A 285 15.21 2.75 7.61
N VAL A 286 14.93 4.03 7.60
CA VAL A 286 15.36 4.97 6.55
C VAL A 286 16.83 5.37 6.73
N SER A 287 17.36 5.30 7.97
CA SER A 287 18.75 5.66 8.31
C SER A 287 19.75 4.54 8.06
N CYS A 288 19.29 3.31 7.87
CA CYS A 288 20.10 2.13 7.51
C CYS A 288 20.29 2.02 5.99
#